data_9c292f74d7599e61f4d0b473467c6dd8
#
_entry.id   9c292f74d7599e61f4d0b473467c6dd8
#
_cell.length_a   1.000
_cell.length_b   1.000
_cell.length_c   1.000
_cell.angle_alpha   90.00
_cell.angle_beta   90.00
_cell.angle_gamma   90.00
#
_symmetry.space_group_name_H-M   'P 1'
#
loop_
_entity.id
_entity.type
_entity.pdbx_description
1 polymer ?
#
loop_
_entity_poly.entity_id
_entity_poly.type
_entity_poly.pdbx_seq_one_letter_code
_entity_poly.pdbx_strand_id
1 'polypeptide(L)'
;MSCPIDKRLPLVAFLRRLRDLGQPPSPVASKACATRAPKEVPLCPLVTGGESRDVTSLPGPTNWPLLGSLLEILWKGGLKKQHDTLAEYHKKYGQIFRMKLGSFDSVHLGSPSLLEALYRTESAHPQRLEIKPWKAYRDHRNEGYGLMILEGREWQRVRSAFQKKLMKPVEIMKLDHKINEVLADFMGRIDELCDERGCIKDLYSELNKWSFESIGLVLYEKRFGLLQKEAEEEALTFIMAIKTMMSTFGKMMVTPVELHKSLNTKVWQAHTLAWDTIFKSVKPCIDNRLEKYSQQPGADFLCDIYHRNLLSKKELYAAVTELQLAAVETTANSLMWILYNLSRNPQVQQRLLLEIQSVLSGNRTPQAQDVRNMPYLKACLKESMRLTPSIPFTSRTLDKPTVLGEYALPKGTVLMLNTQVLGSSEDNFEDSKQFKPERWLQKEKKINPFAHLPFGIGKRMCIGRRLAELQLHLALCWIIQKYKIVATDNEPVEMLHLGILVPSREMPIAFCPR
;
A
#
# COMPACT_ATOMS: atom_id res chain seq x y z
N MET A 1 -1.23 12.00 -54.30
CA MET A 1 -2.69 11.87 -54.13
C MET A 1 -2.99 10.55 -53.49
N SER A 2 -3.17 10.52 -52.19
CA SER A 2 -3.73 9.39 -51.42
C SER A 2 -4.18 9.91 -50.06
N CYS A 3 -5.50 9.95 -49.90
CA CYS A 3 -6.19 10.41 -48.69
C CYS A 3 -6.14 9.31 -47.62
N PRO A 4 -5.81 9.55 -46.36
CA PRO A 4 -5.90 8.54 -45.29
C PRO A 4 -7.34 8.46 -44.78
N ILE A 5 -7.91 7.28 -44.80
CA ILE A 5 -9.22 6.94 -44.22
C ILE A 5 -9.13 6.98 -42.70
N ASP A 6 -9.88 7.89 -42.08
CA ASP A 6 -10.03 8.02 -40.64
C ASP A 6 -10.89 6.89 -40.05
N LYS A 7 -10.27 5.95 -39.37
CA LYS A 7 -10.90 4.77 -38.73
C LYS A 7 -11.57 5.05 -37.37
N ARG A 8 -11.84 6.31 -36.99
CA ARG A 8 -12.36 6.67 -35.63
C ARG A 8 -13.88 6.89 -35.54
N LEU A 9 -14.61 6.82 -36.67
CA LEU A 9 -16.02 7.20 -36.69
C LEU A 9 -17.04 6.22 -36.05
N PRO A 10 -16.87 4.88 -36.00
CA PRO A 10 -17.91 4.01 -35.44
C PRO A 10 -18.03 4.05 -33.91
N LEU A 11 -16.94 4.27 -33.19
CA LEU A 11 -16.91 4.22 -31.70
C LEU A 11 -17.54 5.47 -31.08
N VAL A 12 -17.29 6.63 -31.67
CA VAL A 12 -17.84 7.92 -31.21
C VAL A 12 -19.35 8.00 -31.41
N ALA A 13 -19.87 7.46 -32.50
CA ALA A 13 -21.31 7.40 -32.77
C ALA A 13 -22.02 6.41 -31.84
N PHE A 14 -21.40 5.30 -31.50
CA PHE A 14 -21.91 4.33 -30.54
C PHE A 14 -21.93 4.93 -29.10
N LEU A 15 -20.89 5.64 -28.70
CA LEU A 15 -20.81 6.30 -27.40
C LEU A 15 -21.80 7.46 -27.26
N ARG A 16 -22.12 8.18 -28.35
CA ARG A 16 -23.19 9.21 -28.32
C ARG A 16 -24.57 8.61 -28.09
N ARG A 17 -24.91 7.50 -28.74
CA ARG A 17 -26.19 6.80 -28.52
C ARG A 17 -26.34 6.25 -27.09
N LEU A 18 -25.26 5.87 -26.43
CA LEU A 18 -25.30 5.45 -25.01
C LEU A 18 -25.53 6.62 -24.06
N ARG A 19 -25.13 7.84 -24.43
CA ARG A 19 -25.36 9.05 -23.64
C ARG A 19 -26.84 9.43 -23.54
N ASP A 20 -27.60 9.19 -24.60
CA ASP A 20 -29.01 9.57 -24.69
C ASP A 20 -29.95 8.58 -23.99
N LEU A 21 -29.45 7.39 -23.62
CA LEU A 21 -30.21 6.35 -22.89
C LEU A 21 -30.08 6.46 -21.37
N GLY A 22 -29.23 7.36 -20.85
CA GLY A 22 -28.85 7.43 -19.44
C GLY A 22 -29.23 8.71 -18.69
N GLN A 23 -30.23 9.48 -19.14
CA GLN A 23 -30.69 10.64 -18.37
C GLN A 23 -31.58 10.20 -17.20
N PRO A 24 -31.24 10.57 -15.95
CA PRO A 24 -32.10 10.31 -14.80
C PRO A 24 -33.31 11.26 -14.80
N PRO A 25 -34.47 10.86 -14.25
CA PRO A 25 -35.62 11.74 -14.10
C PRO A 25 -35.32 12.92 -13.18
N SER A 26 -35.89 14.07 -13.52
CA SER A 26 -35.72 15.35 -12.86
C SER A 26 -36.07 15.33 -11.35
N PRO A 27 -35.40 16.14 -10.52
CA PRO A 27 -35.59 16.13 -9.06
C PRO A 27 -36.87 16.79 -8.64
N VAL A 28 -37.64 16.14 -7.78
CA VAL A 28 -38.75 16.71 -7.01
C VAL A 28 -38.20 17.53 -5.84
N ALA A 29 -38.78 18.66 -5.62
CA ALA A 29 -38.37 19.74 -4.73
C ALA A 29 -38.02 19.32 -3.28
N SER A 30 -36.93 19.90 -2.78
CA SER A 30 -36.44 19.80 -1.41
C SER A 30 -37.33 20.54 -0.39
N LYS A 31 -37.62 19.90 0.73
CA LYS A 31 -38.05 20.55 1.96
C LYS A 31 -36.94 20.58 3.00
N ALA A 32 -36.90 21.69 3.70
CA ALA A 32 -35.90 22.23 4.59
C ALA A 32 -35.25 21.27 5.60
N CYS A 33 -33.99 21.53 5.81
CA CYS A 33 -33.08 21.00 6.82
C CYS A 33 -33.51 21.40 8.24
N ALA A 34 -33.72 20.41 9.10
CA ALA A 34 -33.78 20.59 10.55
C ALA A 34 -32.50 19.95 11.15
N THR A 35 -31.74 20.74 11.87
CA THR A 35 -30.56 20.37 12.65
C THR A 35 -30.89 19.24 13.63
N ARG A 36 -30.24 18.10 13.47
CA ARG A 36 -30.28 16.98 14.42
C ARG A 36 -28.97 16.89 15.20
N ALA A 37 -29.10 16.83 16.52
CA ALA A 37 -28.04 16.51 17.47
C ALA A 37 -27.38 15.16 17.15
N PRO A 38 -26.11 14.97 17.52
CA PRO A 38 -25.40 13.72 17.24
C PRO A 38 -26.07 12.57 18.00
N LYS A 39 -26.56 11.58 17.27
CA LYS A 39 -27.04 10.33 17.84
C LYS A 39 -25.83 9.46 18.19
N GLU A 40 -25.78 9.00 19.44
CA GLU A 40 -24.92 7.90 19.85
C GLU A 40 -25.10 6.74 18.88
N VAL A 41 -23.98 6.29 18.30
CA VAL A 41 -23.95 5.13 17.39
C VAL A 41 -24.12 3.89 18.26
N PRO A 42 -25.21 3.13 18.15
CA PRO A 42 -25.38 1.89 18.88
C PRO A 42 -24.28 0.89 18.43
N LEU A 43 -23.61 0.26 19.38
CA LEU A 43 -22.84 -0.95 19.15
C LEU A 43 -23.72 -1.93 18.36
N CYS A 44 -23.26 -2.29 17.14
CA CYS A 44 -23.99 -3.20 16.26
C CYS A 44 -24.27 -4.53 16.99
N PRO A 45 -25.54 -4.88 17.26
CA PRO A 45 -25.85 -6.18 17.81
C PRO A 45 -25.53 -7.22 16.73
N LEU A 46 -24.84 -8.27 17.11
CA LEU A 46 -24.87 -9.55 16.39
C LEU A 46 -26.34 -9.84 16.10
N VAL A 47 -26.71 -9.93 14.81
CA VAL A 47 -28.10 -10.03 14.36
C VAL A 47 -28.83 -11.12 15.12
N THR A 48 -29.70 -10.72 16.02
CA THR A 48 -30.69 -11.60 16.64
C THR A 48 -31.90 -11.66 15.71
N GLY A 49 -32.05 -12.81 15.01
CA GLY A 49 -33.36 -13.27 14.58
C GLY A 49 -34.06 -12.61 13.37
N GLY A 50 -33.34 -11.95 12.46
CA GLY A 50 -33.91 -11.51 11.17
C GLY A 50 -33.41 -12.40 10.03
N GLU A 51 -34.25 -12.70 9.03
CA GLU A 51 -33.82 -13.36 7.79
C GLU A 51 -32.72 -12.54 7.13
N SER A 52 -31.52 -13.14 6.95
CA SER A 52 -30.42 -12.49 6.25
C SER A 52 -30.75 -12.42 4.76
N ARG A 53 -30.52 -11.26 4.15
CA ARG A 53 -30.69 -11.05 2.71
C ARG A 53 -29.62 -11.80 1.92
N ASP A 54 -29.98 -12.28 0.74
CA ASP A 54 -29.05 -12.95 -0.15
C ASP A 54 -28.02 -11.97 -0.75
N VAL A 55 -26.81 -12.47 -1.08
CA VAL A 55 -25.72 -11.70 -1.69
C VAL A 55 -26.13 -11.03 -3.01
N THR A 56 -27.11 -11.56 -3.72
CA THR A 56 -27.63 -11.00 -4.98
C THR A 56 -28.44 -9.72 -4.77
N SER A 57 -28.96 -9.50 -3.58
CA SER A 57 -29.71 -8.28 -3.18
C SER A 57 -28.81 -7.12 -2.77
N LEU A 58 -27.48 -7.29 -2.74
CA LEU A 58 -26.54 -6.23 -2.46
C LEU A 58 -26.65 -5.11 -3.51
N PRO A 59 -26.72 -3.83 -3.08
CA PRO A 59 -26.65 -2.71 -4.00
C PRO A 59 -25.30 -2.68 -4.72
N GLY A 60 -25.24 -2.01 -5.87
CA GLY A 60 -24.00 -1.85 -6.61
C GLY A 60 -24.19 -1.15 -7.95
N PRO A 61 -23.09 -0.87 -8.67
CA PRO A 61 -23.11 -0.29 -9.99
C PRO A 61 -23.71 -1.27 -11.03
N THR A 62 -24.11 -0.73 -12.18
CA THR A 62 -24.69 -1.52 -13.26
C THR A 62 -23.75 -2.65 -13.68
N ASN A 63 -24.29 -3.85 -13.71
CA ASN A 63 -23.57 -5.06 -14.07
C ASN A 63 -23.89 -5.46 -15.52
N TRP A 64 -23.10 -4.96 -16.49
CA TRP A 64 -23.23 -5.30 -17.89
C TRP A 64 -22.79 -6.74 -18.18
N PRO A 65 -23.46 -7.46 -19.10
CA PRO A 65 -23.04 -8.80 -19.50
C PRO A 65 -21.56 -8.84 -19.88
N LEU A 66 -20.81 -9.83 -19.42
CA LEU A 66 -19.38 -10.07 -19.62
C LEU A 66 -18.45 -9.00 -19.00
N LEU A 67 -18.77 -7.72 -19.07
CA LEU A 67 -17.92 -6.61 -18.65
C LEU A 67 -18.14 -6.19 -17.20
N GLY A 68 -19.31 -6.52 -16.63
CA GLY A 68 -19.66 -6.03 -15.30
C GLY A 68 -19.72 -4.50 -15.28
N SER A 69 -19.10 -3.87 -14.29
CA SER A 69 -19.04 -2.41 -14.12
C SER A 69 -17.81 -1.78 -14.79
N LEU A 70 -17.06 -2.54 -15.60
CA LEU A 70 -15.80 -2.08 -16.20
C LEU A 70 -15.98 -0.82 -17.06
N LEU A 71 -17.08 -0.73 -17.82
CA LEU A 71 -17.35 0.46 -18.67
C LEU A 71 -17.53 1.72 -17.83
N GLU A 72 -18.22 1.61 -16.70
CA GLU A 72 -18.41 2.75 -15.79
C GLU A 72 -17.08 3.18 -15.14
N ILE A 73 -16.25 2.22 -14.73
CA ILE A 73 -14.90 2.50 -14.19
C ILE A 73 -14.04 3.19 -15.25
N LEU A 74 -14.05 2.72 -16.50
CA LEU A 74 -13.27 3.33 -17.57
C LEU A 74 -13.72 4.77 -17.87
N TRP A 75 -15.02 5.03 -17.80
CA TRP A 75 -15.55 6.39 -17.96
C TRP A 75 -15.14 7.32 -16.81
N LYS A 76 -15.09 6.82 -15.59
CA LYS A 76 -14.72 7.59 -14.38
C LYS A 76 -13.20 7.78 -14.19
N GLY A 77 -12.40 7.63 -15.24
CA GLY A 77 -10.94 7.82 -15.21
C GLY A 77 -10.12 6.54 -15.20
N GLY A 78 -10.81 5.39 -15.39
CA GLY A 78 -10.18 4.08 -15.53
C GLY A 78 -9.67 3.51 -14.20
N LEU A 79 -8.90 2.43 -14.31
CA LEU A 79 -8.35 1.73 -13.16
C LEU A 79 -7.39 2.60 -12.32
N LYS A 80 -6.78 3.62 -12.93
CA LYS A 80 -5.89 4.55 -12.22
C LYS A 80 -6.63 5.43 -11.21
N LYS A 81 -7.93 5.68 -11.42
CA LYS A 81 -8.81 6.44 -10.53
C LYS A 81 -9.83 5.56 -9.80
N GLN A 82 -9.60 4.26 -9.78
CA GLN A 82 -10.51 3.29 -9.15
C GLN A 82 -10.80 3.62 -7.68
N HIS A 83 -9.81 4.10 -6.94
CA HIS A 83 -9.95 4.45 -5.53
C HIS A 83 -10.94 5.61 -5.30
N ASP A 84 -10.95 6.62 -6.19
CA ASP A 84 -11.92 7.72 -6.15
C ASP A 84 -13.33 7.21 -6.49
N THR A 85 -13.44 6.37 -7.53
CA THR A 85 -14.71 5.74 -7.91
C THR A 85 -15.28 4.87 -6.79
N LEU A 86 -14.45 4.13 -6.07
CA LEU A 86 -14.90 3.34 -4.90
C LEU A 86 -15.40 4.23 -3.76
N ALA A 87 -14.78 5.38 -3.54
CA ALA A 87 -15.28 6.37 -2.56
C ALA A 87 -16.65 6.93 -2.95
N GLU A 88 -16.88 7.22 -4.25
CA GLU A 88 -18.19 7.61 -4.77
C GLU A 88 -19.24 6.51 -4.62
N TYR A 89 -18.85 5.25 -4.89
CA TYR A 89 -19.75 4.12 -4.76
C TYR A 89 -20.18 3.88 -3.31
N HIS A 90 -19.28 4.05 -2.34
CA HIS A 90 -19.66 3.98 -0.93
C HIS A 90 -20.62 5.09 -0.52
N LYS A 91 -20.50 6.30 -1.09
CA LYS A 91 -21.48 7.38 -0.88
C LYS A 91 -22.84 7.05 -1.50
N LYS A 92 -22.85 6.42 -2.66
CA LYS A 92 -24.07 6.13 -3.43
C LYS A 92 -24.79 4.87 -2.95
N TYR A 93 -24.05 3.79 -2.71
CA TYR A 93 -24.61 2.46 -2.43
C TYR A 93 -24.52 2.07 -0.94
N GLY A 94 -23.82 2.86 -0.12
CA GLY A 94 -23.68 2.62 1.32
C GLY A 94 -22.40 1.87 1.70
N GLN A 95 -22.40 1.36 2.92
CA GLN A 95 -21.18 0.81 3.56
C GLN A 95 -20.78 -0.57 3.03
N ILE A 96 -21.71 -1.26 2.36
CA ILE A 96 -21.48 -2.57 1.73
C ILE A 96 -22.17 -2.58 0.36
N PHE A 97 -21.44 -2.97 -0.68
CA PHE A 97 -21.99 -3.12 -2.02
C PHE A 97 -21.24 -4.20 -2.81
N ARG A 98 -21.87 -4.73 -3.88
CA ARG A 98 -21.27 -5.71 -4.77
C ARG A 98 -20.88 -5.06 -6.09
N MET A 99 -19.71 -5.40 -6.61
CA MET A 99 -19.20 -4.92 -7.90
C MET A 99 -18.56 -6.06 -8.67
N LYS A 100 -18.76 -6.07 -9.98
CA LYS A 100 -18.14 -7.03 -10.89
C LYS A 100 -17.29 -6.31 -11.93
N LEU A 101 -16.03 -6.69 -12.07
CA LEU A 101 -15.11 -6.19 -13.10
C LEU A 101 -14.71 -7.34 -14.03
N GLY A 102 -15.36 -7.45 -15.20
CA GLY A 102 -15.20 -8.62 -16.05
C GLY A 102 -15.60 -9.91 -15.33
N SER A 103 -14.67 -10.82 -15.17
CA SER A 103 -14.86 -12.07 -14.42
C SER A 103 -14.66 -11.91 -12.90
N PHE A 104 -14.15 -10.79 -12.43
CA PHE A 104 -13.85 -10.54 -11.04
C PHE A 104 -15.06 -9.97 -10.29
N ASP A 105 -15.66 -10.79 -9.42
CA ASP A 105 -16.82 -10.46 -8.60
C ASP A 105 -16.38 -10.24 -7.16
N SER A 106 -16.79 -9.14 -6.54
CA SER A 106 -16.35 -8.76 -5.20
C SER A 106 -17.39 -7.97 -4.43
N VAL A 107 -17.37 -8.10 -3.11
CA VAL A 107 -18.14 -7.29 -2.17
C VAL A 107 -17.22 -6.31 -1.48
N HIS A 108 -17.59 -5.03 -1.51
CA HIS A 108 -16.80 -3.93 -0.98
C HIS A 108 -17.30 -3.50 0.38
N LEU A 109 -16.39 -3.38 1.35
CA LEU A 109 -16.66 -2.96 2.73
C LEU A 109 -15.99 -1.61 3.00
N GLY A 110 -16.78 -0.63 3.44
CA GLY A 110 -16.34 0.75 3.73
C GLY A 110 -16.81 1.24 5.11
N SER A 111 -16.97 0.36 6.10
CA SER A 111 -17.39 0.71 7.46
C SER A 111 -16.51 0.06 8.51
N PRO A 112 -16.11 0.79 9.58
CA PRO A 112 -15.36 0.22 10.69
C PRO A 112 -16.06 -0.96 11.36
N SER A 113 -17.39 -0.90 11.53
CA SER A 113 -18.19 -1.96 12.15
C SER A 113 -18.22 -3.24 11.33
N LEU A 114 -18.34 -3.14 10.01
CA LEU A 114 -18.28 -4.29 9.11
C LEU A 114 -16.89 -4.95 9.10
N LEU A 115 -15.84 -4.15 9.15
CA LEU A 115 -14.48 -4.65 9.27
C LEU A 115 -14.26 -5.34 10.62
N GLU A 116 -14.72 -4.74 11.70
CA GLU A 116 -14.65 -5.35 13.03
C GLU A 116 -15.37 -6.71 13.06
N ALA A 117 -16.60 -6.78 12.54
CA ALA A 117 -17.37 -8.01 12.45
C ALA A 117 -16.62 -9.09 11.64
N LEU A 118 -16.07 -8.73 10.49
CA LEU A 118 -15.25 -9.62 9.66
C LEU A 118 -14.04 -10.15 10.43
N TYR A 119 -13.25 -9.28 11.04
CA TYR A 119 -12.01 -9.67 11.72
C TYR A 119 -12.26 -10.50 13.00
N ARG A 120 -13.38 -10.29 13.69
CA ARG A 120 -13.80 -11.11 14.85
C ARG A 120 -14.18 -12.54 14.46
N THR A 121 -14.67 -12.73 13.23
CA THR A 121 -15.08 -14.04 12.70
C THR A 121 -14.02 -14.71 11.83
N GLU A 122 -12.88 -14.04 11.63
CA GLU A 122 -11.78 -14.50 10.77
C GLU A 122 -11.20 -15.84 11.25
N SER A 123 -11.01 -16.76 10.34
CA SER A 123 -10.50 -18.11 10.63
C SER A 123 -9.04 -18.12 11.11
N ALA A 124 -8.56 -19.32 11.45
CA ALA A 124 -7.15 -19.51 11.82
C ALA A 124 -6.19 -19.14 10.66
N HIS A 125 -6.62 -19.33 9.43
CA HIS A 125 -5.83 -19.13 8.21
C HIS A 125 -6.60 -18.25 7.20
N PRO A 126 -6.67 -16.91 7.44
CA PRO A 126 -7.43 -16.04 6.57
C PRO A 126 -6.86 -16.05 5.16
N GLN A 127 -7.74 -16.20 4.17
CA GLN A 127 -7.36 -16.19 2.75
C GLN A 127 -7.43 -14.78 2.17
N ARG A 128 -6.63 -14.52 1.14
CA ARG A 128 -6.65 -13.30 0.33
C ARG A 128 -7.03 -13.61 -1.11
N LEU A 129 -7.29 -12.57 -1.88
CA LEU A 129 -7.38 -12.70 -3.33
C LEU A 129 -6.06 -13.28 -3.86
N GLU A 130 -6.17 -14.33 -4.66
CA GLU A 130 -5.01 -14.99 -5.29
C GLU A 130 -4.31 -14.06 -6.27
N ILE A 131 -2.99 -13.96 -6.16
CA ILE A 131 -2.13 -13.21 -7.07
C ILE A 131 -1.76 -14.11 -8.26
N LYS A 132 -2.74 -14.37 -9.13
CA LYS A 132 -2.61 -15.31 -10.26
C LYS A 132 -1.37 -15.09 -11.14
N PRO A 133 -0.99 -13.84 -11.54
CA PRO A 133 0.19 -13.64 -12.38
C PRO A 133 1.49 -14.11 -11.72
N TRP A 134 1.68 -13.82 -10.44
CA TRP A 134 2.87 -14.23 -9.72
C TRP A 134 2.92 -15.74 -9.53
N LYS A 135 1.77 -16.33 -9.17
CA LYS A 135 1.67 -17.79 -9.04
C LYS A 135 1.97 -18.49 -10.35
N ALA A 136 1.38 -18.05 -11.46
CA ALA A 136 1.61 -18.61 -12.79
C ALA A 136 3.09 -18.58 -13.21
N TYR A 137 3.82 -17.52 -12.86
CA TYR A 137 5.26 -17.44 -13.07
C TYR A 137 6.00 -18.50 -12.21
N ARG A 138 5.67 -18.60 -10.91
CA ARG A 138 6.30 -19.59 -10.01
C ARG A 138 6.10 -21.01 -10.52
N ASP A 139 4.88 -21.34 -10.93
CA ASP A 139 4.54 -22.65 -11.52
C ASP A 139 5.33 -22.90 -12.81
N HIS A 140 5.44 -21.87 -13.66
CA HIS A 140 6.17 -21.96 -14.93
C HIS A 140 7.68 -22.20 -14.78
N ARG A 141 8.30 -21.59 -13.76
CA ARG A 141 9.74 -21.69 -13.47
C ARG A 141 10.09 -22.69 -12.36
N ASN A 142 9.10 -23.38 -11.80
CA ASN A 142 9.30 -24.26 -10.64
C ASN A 142 9.99 -23.54 -9.46
N GLU A 143 9.60 -22.28 -9.22
CA GLU A 143 10.06 -21.48 -8.09
C GLU A 143 9.18 -21.71 -6.85
N GLY A 144 9.73 -21.37 -5.66
CA GLY A 144 8.97 -21.42 -4.41
C GLY A 144 7.89 -20.36 -4.32
N TYR A 145 6.91 -20.56 -3.43
CA TYR A 145 5.92 -19.56 -3.08
C TYR A 145 6.31 -18.84 -1.78
N GLY A 146 6.13 -17.53 -1.78
CA GLY A 146 6.38 -16.69 -0.61
C GLY A 146 5.10 -16.27 0.12
N LEU A 147 5.23 -15.29 1.00
CA LEU A 147 4.17 -14.83 1.92
C LEU A 147 2.96 -14.20 1.23
N MET A 148 3.14 -13.70 0.00
CA MET A 148 2.07 -13.06 -0.77
C MET A 148 1.20 -14.07 -1.52
N ILE A 149 1.77 -15.22 -1.91
CA ILE A 149 1.10 -16.26 -2.71
C ILE A 149 0.56 -17.38 -1.83
N LEU A 150 1.31 -17.75 -0.78
CA LEU A 150 0.93 -18.85 0.11
C LEU A 150 -0.38 -18.58 0.85
N GLU A 151 -1.16 -19.63 1.03
CA GLU A 151 -2.40 -19.66 1.78
C GLU A 151 -2.42 -20.79 2.82
N GLY A 152 -3.40 -20.77 3.72
CA GLY A 152 -3.64 -21.84 4.67
C GLY A 152 -2.49 -22.07 5.66
N ARG A 153 -2.25 -23.35 5.98
CA ARG A 153 -1.22 -23.78 6.95
C ARG A 153 0.20 -23.47 6.47
N GLU A 154 0.45 -23.60 5.17
CA GLU A 154 1.77 -23.31 4.59
C GLU A 154 2.12 -21.82 4.70
N TRP A 155 1.18 -20.93 4.45
CA TRP A 155 1.37 -19.52 4.72
C TRP A 155 1.72 -19.27 6.20
N GLN A 156 1.00 -19.89 7.12
CA GLN A 156 1.25 -19.71 8.56
C GLN A 156 2.64 -20.20 8.96
N ARG A 157 3.08 -21.35 8.42
CA ARG A 157 4.40 -21.92 8.67
C ARG A 157 5.51 -20.95 8.23
N VAL A 158 5.47 -20.51 6.96
CA VAL A 158 6.45 -19.58 6.42
C VAL A 158 6.40 -18.23 7.15
N ARG A 159 5.20 -17.69 7.37
CA ARG A 159 5.05 -16.43 8.12
C ARG A 159 5.63 -16.51 9.53
N SER A 160 5.44 -17.62 10.23
CA SER A 160 5.93 -17.79 11.60
C SER A 160 7.45 -17.71 11.70
N ALA A 161 8.17 -18.17 10.67
CA ALA A 161 9.63 -18.08 10.60
C ALA A 161 10.10 -16.60 10.62
N PHE A 162 9.48 -15.75 9.79
CA PHE A 162 9.83 -14.33 9.68
C PHE A 162 9.26 -13.46 10.80
N GLN A 163 8.05 -13.78 11.27
CA GLN A 163 7.33 -12.98 12.26
C GLN A 163 8.09 -12.83 13.58
N LYS A 164 8.82 -13.86 14.00
CA LYS A 164 9.63 -13.85 15.22
C LYS A 164 10.70 -12.76 15.23
N LYS A 165 11.20 -12.37 14.05
CA LYS A 165 12.19 -11.29 13.88
C LYS A 165 11.52 -9.95 13.56
N LEU A 166 10.65 -9.91 12.56
CA LEU A 166 10.11 -8.66 12.02
C LEU A 166 9.03 -8.01 12.89
N MET A 167 8.38 -8.75 13.78
CA MET A 167 7.31 -8.20 14.63
C MET A 167 7.69 -8.02 16.11
N LYS A 168 8.89 -8.42 16.54
CA LYS A 168 9.35 -8.17 17.90
C LYS A 168 9.98 -6.78 18.01
N PRO A 169 9.48 -5.89 18.89
CA PRO A 169 10.03 -4.54 19.04
C PRO A 169 11.52 -4.51 19.32
N VAL A 170 12.01 -5.38 20.21
CA VAL A 170 13.43 -5.44 20.60
C VAL A 170 14.33 -5.82 19.43
N GLU A 171 13.89 -6.73 18.56
CA GLU A 171 14.67 -7.12 17.38
C GLU A 171 14.74 -5.99 16.34
N ILE A 172 13.64 -5.27 16.15
CA ILE A 172 13.59 -4.15 15.21
C ILE A 172 14.40 -2.96 15.72
N MET A 173 14.39 -2.70 17.01
CA MET A 173 15.17 -1.59 17.60
C MET A 173 16.68 -1.76 17.38
N LYS A 174 17.17 -2.99 17.32
CA LYS A 174 18.59 -3.29 17.03
C LYS A 174 19.02 -2.91 15.60
N LEU A 175 18.07 -2.63 14.72
CA LEU A 175 18.35 -2.30 13.32
C LEU A 175 18.55 -0.80 13.09
N ASP A 176 18.41 0.04 14.12
CA ASP A 176 18.48 1.50 13.99
C ASP A 176 19.85 1.98 13.47
N HIS A 177 20.94 1.33 13.86
CA HIS A 177 22.27 1.66 13.36
C HIS A 177 22.39 1.44 11.83
N LYS A 178 21.83 0.34 11.29
CA LYS A 178 21.82 0.06 9.84
C LYS A 178 20.96 1.06 9.09
N ILE A 179 19.79 1.39 9.64
CA ILE A 179 18.89 2.37 9.05
C ILE A 179 19.55 3.75 9.03
N ASN A 180 20.21 4.13 10.12
CA ASN A 180 20.91 5.41 10.24
C ASN A 180 22.13 5.51 9.29
N GLU A 181 22.86 4.41 9.08
CA GLU A 181 23.95 4.35 8.09
C GLU A 181 23.43 4.75 6.70
N VAL A 182 22.34 4.10 6.24
CA VAL A 182 21.73 4.42 4.94
C VAL A 182 21.13 5.84 4.91
N LEU A 183 20.58 6.31 6.03
CA LEU A 183 20.05 7.67 6.11
C LEU A 183 21.15 8.73 6.03
N ALA A 184 22.33 8.48 6.61
CA ALA A 184 23.47 9.41 6.49
C ALA A 184 23.88 9.59 5.02
N ASP A 185 23.98 8.50 4.24
CA ASP A 185 24.26 8.56 2.82
C ASP A 185 23.13 9.25 2.05
N PHE A 186 21.88 8.97 2.41
CA PHE A 186 20.73 9.60 1.77
C PHE A 186 20.68 11.11 2.03
N MET A 187 21.08 11.57 3.22
CA MET A 187 21.17 13.01 3.52
C MET A 187 22.26 13.70 2.67
N GLY A 188 23.42 13.04 2.47
CA GLY A 188 24.44 13.51 1.52
C GLY A 188 23.92 13.57 0.08
N ARG A 189 23.17 12.53 -0.31
CA ARG A 189 22.55 12.47 -1.63
C ARG A 189 21.52 13.57 -1.87
N ILE A 190 20.73 13.96 -0.87
CA ILE A 190 19.82 15.11 -0.95
C ILE A 190 20.62 16.39 -1.20
N ASP A 191 21.72 16.62 -0.45
CA ASP A 191 22.58 17.82 -0.65
C ASP A 191 23.13 17.91 -2.08
N GLU A 192 23.55 16.77 -2.67
CA GLU A 192 24.09 16.73 -4.03
C GLU A 192 23.04 16.96 -5.12
N LEU A 193 21.80 16.52 -4.91
CA LEU A 193 20.75 16.54 -5.92
C LEU A 193 19.88 17.78 -5.89
N CYS A 194 19.88 18.54 -4.79
CA CYS A 194 19.13 19.78 -4.68
C CYS A 194 19.66 20.81 -5.69
N ASP A 195 18.77 21.33 -6.53
CA ASP A 195 19.05 22.49 -7.36
C ASP A 195 19.12 23.77 -6.50
N GLU A 196 19.35 24.92 -7.14
CA GLU A 196 19.42 26.25 -6.49
C GLU A 196 18.13 26.63 -5.74
N ARG A 197 17.00 25.97 -6.07
CA ARG A 197 15.71 26.15 -5.40
C ARG A 197 15.45 25.12 -4.31
N GLY A 198 16.38 24.19 -4.09
CA GLY A 198 16.23 23.08 -3.16
C GLY A 198 15.34 21.95 -3.69
N CYS A 199 15.05 21.90 -4.98
CA CYS A 199 14.23 20.86 -5.59
C CYS A 199 15.09 19.67 -6.04
N ILE A 200 14.54 18.48 -5.93
CA ILE A 200 15.15 17.24 -6.42
C ILE A 200 14.32 16.73 -7.60
N LYS A 201 14.96 16.61 -8.76
CA LYS A 201 14.35 15.98 -9.93
C LYS A 201 14.12 14.49 -9.65
N ASP A 202 12.90 14.01 -9.92
CA ASP A 202 12.48 12.63 -9.68
C ASP A 202 12.74 12.15 -8.23
N LEU A 203 12.28 12.97 -7.27
CA LEU A 203 12.38 12.64 -5.84
C LEU A 203 11.84 11.24 -5.53
N TYR A 204 10.78 10.79 -6.25
CA TYR A 204 10.21 9.47 -6.06
C TYR A 204 11.21 8.34 -6.31
N SER A 205 12.02 8.47 -7.36
CA SER A 205 13.06 7.49 -7.65
C SER A 205 14.15 7.48 -6.58
N GLU A 206 14.57 8.65 -6.08
CA GLU A 206 15.59 8.74 -5.04
C GLU A 206 15.10 8.15 -3.70
N LEU A 207 13.84 8.38 -3.34
CA LEU A 207 13.23 7.73 -2.16
C LEU A 207 13.13 6.20 -2.33
N ASN A 208 12.86 5.71 -3.53
CA ASN A 208 12.88 4.27 -3.80
C ASN A 208 14.29 3.68 -3.66
N LYS A 209 15.33 4.38 -4.12
CA LYS A 209 16.73 3.98 -3.93
C LYS A 209 17.10 3.90 -2.44
N TRP A 210 16.73 4.93 -1.66
CA TRP A 210 16.92 4.92 -0.20
C TRP A 210 16.22 3.72 0.47
N SER A 211 14.96 3.51 0.14
CA SER A 211 14.20 2.41 0.73
C SER A 211 14.77 1.04 0.34
N PHE A 212 15.23 0.90 -0.90
CA PHE A 212 15.88 -0.31 -1.40
C PHE A 212 17.19 -0.61 -0.66
N GLU A 213 18.08 0.40 -0.52
CA GLU A 213 19.32 0.28 0.25
C GLU A 213 19.06 -0.12 1.70
N SER A 214 18.07 0.53 2.32
CA SER A 214 17.72 0.29 3.71
C SER A 214 17.20 -1.14 3.94
N ILE A 215 16.29 -1.63 3.09
CA ILE A 215 15.81 -3.01 3.22
C ILE A 215 16.88 -4.04 2.81
N GLY A 216 17.70 -3.72 1.81
CA GLY A 216 18.81 -4.56 1.38
C GLY A 216 19.83 -4.79 2.49
N LEU A 217 20.20 -3.75 3.22
CA LEU A 217 21.10 -3.87 4.37
C LEU A 217 20.48 -4.67 5.51
N VAL A 218 19.16 -4.57 5.73
CA VAL A 218 18.45 -5.37 6.75
C VAL A 218 18.34 -6.84 6.35
N LEU A 219 17.99 -7.14 5.09
CA LEU A 219 17.75 -8.51 4.63
C LEU A 219 19.04 -9.28 4.32
N TYR A 220 20.00 -8.64 3.63
CA TYR A 220 21.16 -9.30 3.06
C TYR A 220 22.48 -8.88 3.70
N GLU A 221 22.48 -7.90 4.61
CA GLU A 221 23.71 -7.24 5.10
C GLU A 221 24.54 -6.66 3.93
N LYS A 222 23.87 -6.27 2.84
CA LYS A 222 24.50 -5.79 1.61
C LYS A 222 24.01 -4.37 1.29
N ARG A 223 24.97 -3.50 0.92
CA ARG A 223 24.72 -2.23 0.25
C ARG A 223 24.78 -2.45 -1.26
N PHE A 224 23.88 -1.82 -1.99
CA PHE A 224 23.78 -1.94 -3.46
C PHE A 224 24.35 -0.72 -4.19
N GLY A 225 24.85 0.27 -3.46
CA GLY A 225 25.48 1.47 -4.04
C GLY A 225 24.52 2.43 -4.74
N LEU A 226 23.20 2.30 -4.54
CA LEU A 226 22.19 3.11 -5.24
C LEU A 226 22.17 4.59 -4.84
N LEU A 227 22.74 4.93 -3.69
CA LEU A 227 22.85 6.30 -3.18
C LEU A 227 24.19 6.95 -3.55
N GLN A 228 25.08 6.23 -4.19
CA GLN A 228 26.34 6.76 -4.68
C GLN A 228 26.13 7.53 -5.97
N LYS A 229 27.12 8.35 -6.35
CA LYS A 229 27.08 9.20 -7.55
C LYS A 229 26.88 8.40 -8.83
N GLU A 230 27.55 7.25 -8.93
CA GLU A 230 27.36 6.26 -9.99
C GLU A 230 26.80 5.00 -9.38
N ALA A 231 25.52 4.73 -9.64
CA ALA A 231 24.86 3.53 -9.15
C ALA A 231 25.32 2.31 -9.98
N GLU A 232 25.50 1.17 -9.30
CA GLU A 232 25.84 -0.08 -9.96
C GLU A 232 24.77 -0.48 -11.00
N GLU A 233 25.20 -0.89 -12.20
CA GLU A 233 24.31 -1.28 -13.30
C GLU A 233 23.40 -2.45 -12.93
N GLU A 234 23.90 -3.39 -12.14
CA GLU A 234 23.11 -4.53 -11.64
C GLU A 234 21.93 -4.07 -10.80
N ALA A 235 22.15 -3.09 -9.91
CA ALA A 235 21.10 -2.56 -9.04
C ALA A 235 20.04 -1.77 -9.83
N LEU A 236 20.45 -1.00 -10.84
CA LEU A 236 19.52 -0.32 -11.75
C LEU A 236 18.69 -1.31 -12.57
N THR A 237 19.31 -2.36 -13.09
CA THR A 237 18.63 -3.44 -13.82
C THR A 237 17.59 -4.13 -12.94
N PHE A 238 17.90 -4.35 -11.67
CA PHE A 238 16.97 -4.94 -10.72
C PHE A 238 15.76 -4.02 -10.48
N ILE A 239 15.95 -2.72 -10.27
CA ILE A 239 14.84 -1.76 -10.11
C ILE A 239 13.97 -1.71 -11.37
N MET A 240 14.57 -1.71 -12.55
CA MET A 240 13.82 -1.73 -13.82
C MET A 240 12.99 -3.02 -13.98
N ALA A 241 13.53 -4.14 -13.53
CA ALA A 241 12.80 -5.41 -13.51
C ALA A 241 11.59 -5.35 -12.58
N ILE A 242 11.70 -4.76 -11.39
CA ILE A 242 10.58 -4.55 -10.47
C ILE A 242 9.49 -3.68 -11.14
N LYS A 243 9.86 -2.54 -11.72
CA LYS A 243 8.91 -1.66 -12.43
C LYS A 243 8.18 -2.38 -13.56
N THR A 244 8.90 -3.17 -14.35
CA THR A 244 8.34 -3.98 -15.44
C THR A 244 7.38 -5.04 -14.93
N MET A 245 7.77 -5.76 -13.87
CA MET A 245 6.94 -6.79 -13.24
C MET A 245 5.63 -6.19 -12.71
N MET A 246 5.67 -5.04 -12.02
CA MET A 246 4.47 -4.37 -11.50
C MET A 246 3.57 -3.85 -12.62
N SER A 247 4.13 -3.28 -13.69
CA SER A 247 3.37 -2.82 -14.85
C SER A 247 2.63 -3.94 -15.57
N THR A 248 3.29 -5.09 -15.75
CA THR A 248 2.69 -6.28 -16.38
C THR A 248 1.69 -6.99 -15.47
N PHE A 249 1.93 -6.99 -14.16
CA PHE A 249 1.03 -7.50 -13.14
C PHE A 249 -0.36 -6.86 -13.21
N GLY A 250 -0.45 -5.52 -13.23
CA GLY A 250 -1.73 -4.81 -13.31
C GLY A 250 -2.57 -5.20 -14.55
N LYS A 251 -1.92 -5.42 -15.69
CA LYS A 251 -2.60 -5.87 -16.92
C LYS A 251 -3.18 -7.27 -16.77
N MET A 252 -2.43 -8.19 -16.19
CA MET A 252 -2.83 -9.58 -16.02
C MET A 252 -3.78 -9.83 -14.84
N MET A 253 -4.01 -8.86 -13.98
CA MET A 253 -5.05 -8.96 -12.94
C MET A 253 -6.46 -8.77 -13.51
N VAL A 254 -6.59 -8.04 -14.63
CA VAL A 254 -7.89 -7.78 -15.27
C VAL A 254 -8.16 -8.65 -16.51
N THR A 255 -7.14 -9.40 -16.96
CA THR A 255 -7.24 -10.33 -18.09
C THR A 255 -6.80 -11.72 -17.68
N PRO A 256 -7.34 -12.80 -18.29
CA PRO A 256 -6.98 -14.17 -17.89
C PRO A 256 -5.49 -14.45 -18.10
N VAL A 257 -4.77 -14.82 -17.04
CA VAL A 257 -3.34 -15.12 -17.10
C VAL A 257 -3.05 -16.31 -18.01
N GLU A 258 -3.91 -17.33 -18.00
CA GLU A 258 -3.74 -18.52 -18.83
C GLU A 258 -3.80 -18.19 -20.34
N LEU A 259 -4.59 -17.18 -20.74
CA LEU A 259 -4.60 -16.69 -22.10
C LEU A 259 -3.24 -16.07 -22.50
N HIS A 260 -2.67 -15.25 -21.61
CA HIS A 260 -1.36 -14.64 -21.82
C HIS A 260 -0.26 -15.70 -21.92
N LYS A 261 -0.33 -16.73 -21.08
CA LYS A 261 0.61 -17.85 -21.05
C LYS A 261 0.49 -18.73 -22.30
N SER A 262 -0.72 -19.15 -22.67
CA SER A 262 -0.93 -20.04 -23.83
C SER A 262 -0.58 -19.38 -25.16
N LEU A 263 -0.87 -18.09 -25.32
CA LEU A 263 -0.52 -17.32 -26.51
C LEU A 263 0.88 -16.71 -26.46
N ASN A 264 1.63 -16.95 -25.40
CA ASN A 264 2.97 -16.38 -25.16
C ASN A 264 3.03 -14.88 -25.50
N THR A 265 2.07 -14.11 -24.99
CA THR A 265 1.96 -12.68 -25.31
C THR A 265 3.18 -11.88 -24.87
N LYS A 266 3.42 -10.71 -25.49
CA LYS A 266 4.50 -9.79 -25.08
C LYS A 266 4.41 -9.39 -23.58
N VAL A 267 3.19 -9.32 -23.02
CA VAL A 267 2.99 -9.03 -21.59
C VAL A 267 3.50 -10.18 -20.74
N TRP A 268 3.22 -11.43 -21.10
CA TRP A 268 3.72 -12.62 -20.41
C TRP A 268 5.24 -12.73 -20.50
N GLN A 269 5.82 -12.56 -21.71
CA GLN A 269 7.26 -12.57 -21.92
C GLN A 269 7.98 -11.52 -21.05
N ALA A 270 7.48 -10.28 -21.07
CA ALA A 270 8.04 -9.21 -20.24
C ALA A 270 7.93 -9.50 -18.73
N HIS A 271 6.80 -10.10 -18.30
CA HIS A 271 6.58 -10.48 -16.92
C HIS A 271 7.55 -11.58 -16.45
N THR A 272 7.71 -12.62 -17.25
CA THR A 272 8.63 -13.73 -16.95
C THR A 272 10.08 -13.26 -16.94
N LEU A 273 10.49 -12.47 -17.93
CA LEU A 273 11.85 -11.92 -17.97
C LEU A 273 12.15 -11.02 -16.76
N ALA A 274 11.19 -10.19 -16.37
CA ALA A 274 11.34 -9.33 -15.18
C ALA A 274 11.52 -10.17 -13.91
N TRP A 275 10.72 -11.21 -13.71
CA TRP A 275 10.89 -12.11 -12.58
C TRP A 275 12.19 -12.91 -12.63
N ASP A 276 12.60 -13.42 -13.81
CA ASP A 276 13.88 -14.11 -13.99
C ASP A 276 15.03 -13.20 -13.56
N THR A 277 15.00 -11.92 -13.95
CA THR A 277 15.99 -10.90 -13.54
C THR A 277 15.98 -10.67 -12.03
N ILE A 278 14.79 -10.52 -11.42
CA ILE A 278 14.63 -10.32 -9.98
C ILE A 278 15.27 -11.51 -9.21
N PHE A 279 14.94 -12.74 -9.58
CA PHE A 279 15.50 -13.92 -8.90
C PHE A 279 16.99 -14.09 -9.14
N LYS A 280 17.47 -13.75 -10.35
CA LYS A 280 18.90 -13.77 -10.67
C LYS A 280 19.71 -12.84 -9.77
N SER A 281 19.14 -11.68 -9.40
CA SER A 281 19.81 -10.73 -8.49
C SER A 281 19.69 -11.12 -7.01
N VAL A 282 18.54 -11.67 -6.59
CA VAL A 282 18.29 -11.98 -5.17
C VAL A 282 18.96 -13.26 -4.69
N LYS A 283 18.94 -14.34 -5.50
CA LYS A 283 19.47 -15.64 -5.08
C LYS A 283 20.94 -15.57 -4.68
N PRO A 284 21.85 -14.95 -5.46
CA PRO A 284 23.26 -14.82 -5.06
C PRO A 284 23.44 -14.02 -3.76
N CYS A 285 22.63 -12.99 -3.54
CA CYS A 285 22.71 -12.20 -2.29
C CYS A 285 22.41 -13.08 -1.05
N ILE A 286 21.41 -13.97 -1.17
CA ILE A 286 21.06 -14.91 -0.11
C ILE A 286 22.16 -15.97 0.03
N ASP A 287 22.61 -16.58 -1.06
CA ASP A 287 23.61 -17.66 -1.05
C ASP A 287 24.93 -17.18 -0.46
N ASN A 288 25.46 -16.07 -0.95
CA ASN A 288 26.70 -15.47 -0.43
C ASN A 288 26.60 -15.15 1.06
N ARG A 289 25.41 -14.74 1.53
CA ARG A 289 25.20 -14.47 2.95
C ARG A 289 25.19 -15.74 3.78
N LEU A 290 24.50 -16.77 3.33
CA LEU A 290 24.45 -18.06 4.01
C LEU A 290 25.83 -18.74 4.06
N GLU A 291 26.63 -18.68 2.99
CA GLU A 291 27.98 -19.24 2.95
C GLU A 291 28.94 -18.55 3.92
N LYS A 292 28.93 -17.21 3.97
CA LYS A 292 29.77 -16.44 4.91
C LYS A 292 29.50 -16.76 6.38
N TYR A 293 28.27 -17.13 6.72
CA TYR A 293 27.82 -17.32 8.11
C TYR A 293 27.53 -18.76 8.48
N SER A 294 27.73 -19.72 7.57
CA SER A 294 27.66 -21.15 7.91
C SER A 294 28.62 -21.53 9.03
N GLN A 295 29.70 -20.76 9.21
CA GLN A 295 30.72 -20.97 10.23
C GLN A 295 30.54 -20.14 11.52
N GLN A 296 29.59 -19.18 11.55
CA GLN A 296 29.31 -18.34 12.72
C GLN A 296 27.81 -18.27 12.99
N PRO A 297 27.23 -19.14 13.80
CA PRO A 297 25.82 -19.04 14.17
C PRO A 297 25.60 -17.82 15.08
N GLY A 298 24.75 -16.94 14.65
CA GLY A 298 24.19 -15.85 15.48
C GLY A 298 24.25 -14.50 14.83
N ALA A 299 23.23 -13.78 14.94
CA ALA A 299 23.04 -12.35 14.83
C ALA A 299 22.47 -11.78 13.52
N ASP A 300 22.41 -12.46 12.39
CA ASP A 300 21.76 -11.86 11.24
C ASP A 300 20.36 -12.43 10.93
N PHE A 301 19.62 -11.65 10.15
CA PHE A 301 18.23 -11.94 9.84
C PHE A 301 18.06 -13.25 9.06
N LEU A 302 18.83 -13.44 7.98
CA LEU A 302 18.68 -14.61 7.08
C LEU A 302 19.20 -15.89 7.71
N CYS A 303 20.40 -15.82 8.31
CA CYS A 303 21.04 -17.00 8.90
C CYS A 303 20.21 -17.57 10.05
N ASP A 304 19.62 -16.72 10.88
CA ASP A 304 18.74 -17.16 11.96
C ASP A 304 17.47 -17.88 11.44
N ILE A 305 16.93 -17.46 10.29
CA ILE A 305 15.76 -18.11 9.69
C ILE A 305 16.15 -19.44 9.06
N TYR A 306 17.27 -19.46 8.35
CA TYR A 306 17.76 -20.64 7.64
C TYR A 306 18.19 -21.76 8.60
N HIS A 307 18.97 -21.44 9.65
CA HIS A 307 19.45 -22.43 10.63
C HIS A 307 18.34 -23.07 11.48
N ARG A 308 17.16 -22.48 11.50
CA ARG A 308 16.00 -23.12 12.16
C ARG A 308 15.40 -24.25 11.34
N ASN A 309 15.87 -24.50 10.12
CA ASN A 309 15.40 -25.54 9.19
C ASN A 309 13.88 -25.54 8.98
N LEU A 310 13.24 -24.37 9.09
CA LEU A 310 11.80 -24.21 8.94
C LEU A 310 11.37 -24.04 7.48
N LEU A 311 12.31 -23.68 6.60
CA LEU A 311 12.06 -23.33 5.21
C LEU A 311 13.05 -24.05 4.29
N SER A 312 12.57 -24.54 3.16
CA SER A 312 13.44 -24.95 2.05
C SER A 312 14.13 -23.72 1.45
N LYS A 313 15.23 -23.93 0.73
CA LYS A 313 15.97 -22.85 0.07
C LYS A 313 15.09 -22.11 -0.96
N LYS A 314 14.22 -22.84 -1.71
CA LYS A 314 13.25 -22.22 -2.63
C LYS A 314 12.24 -21.32 -1.92
N GLU A 315 11.72 -21.73 -0.78
CA GLU A 315 10.80 -20.92 0.01
C GLU A 315 11.49 -19.70 0.60
N LEU A 316 12.73 -19.83 1.03
CA LEU A 316 13.52 -18.70 1.53
C LEU A 316 13.74 -17.67 0.42
N TYR A 317 14.17 -18.09 -0.78
CA TYR A 317 14.30 -17.19 -1.93
C TYR A 317 13.01 -16.46 -2.24
N ALA A 318 11.89 -17.19 -2.34
CA ALA A 318 10.60 -16.59 -2.66
C ALA A 318 10.12 -15.60 -1.59
N ALA A 319 10.19 -15.99 -0.30
CA ALA A 319 9.72 -15.16 0.78
C ALA A 319 10.56 -13.88 0.96
N VAL A 320 11.90 -13.99 0.85
CA VAL A 320 12.79 -12.83 0.98
C VAL A 320 12.64 -11.88 -0.21
N THR A 321 12.52 -12.42 -1.43
CA THR A 321 12.21 -11.60 -2.62
C THR A 321 10.91 -10.83 -2.44
N GLU A 322 9.84 -11.50 -2.00
CA GLU A 322 8.55 -10.85 -1.77
C GLU A 322 8.58 -9.82 -0.65
N LEU A 323 9.36 -10.04 0.42
CA LEU A 323 9.58 -9.04 1.48
C LEU A 323 10.26 -7.79 0.94
N GLN A 324 11.31 -7.95 0.10
CA GLN A 324 11.99 -6.82 -0.52
C GLN A 324 11.05 -6.02 -1.42
N LEU A 325 10.32 -6.69 -2.33
CA LEU A 325 9.36 -6.05 -3.22
C LEU A 325 8.29 -5.25 -2.46
N ALA A 326 7.76 -5.84 -1.38
CA ALA A 326 6.74 -5.20 -0.59
C ALA A 326 7.24 -3.99 0.23
N ALA A 327 8.52 -3.99 0.63
CA ALA A 327 9.09 -2.97 1.51
C ALA A 327 9.51 -1.70 0.77
N VAL A 328 10.03 -1.80 -0.47
CA VAL A 328 10.68 -0.68 -1.16
C VAL A 328 9.69 0.44 -1.48
N GLU A 329 8.74 0.17 -2.34
CA GLU A 329 7.88 1.20 -2.89
C GLU A 329 6.88 1.75 -1.86
N THR A 330 6.37 0.91 -0.95
CA THR A 330 5.42 1.34 0.08
C THR A 330 6.05 2.29 1.09
N THR A 331 7.30 2.03 1.51
CA THR A 331 8.02 2.88 2.47
C THR A 331 8.43 4.20 1.83
N ALA A 332 9.01 4.16 0.62
CA ALA A 332 9.36 5.36 -0.16
C ALA A 332 8.15 6.27 -0.39
N ASN A 333 7.05 5.69 -0.83
CA ASN A 333 5.80 6.41 -1.07
C ASN A 333 5.23 7.04 0.21
N SER A 334 5.28 6.33 1.33
CA SER A 334 4.82 6.87 2.62
C SER A 334 5.68 8.05 3.08
N LEU A 335 7.01 7.99 2.89
CA LEU A 335 7.90 9.11 3.20
C LEU A 335 7.61 10.30 2.28
N MET A 336 7.41 10.07 1.01
CA MET A 336 7.10 11.12 0.04
C MET A 336 5.82 11.88 0.40
N TRP A 337 4.73 11.16 0.70
CA TRP A 337 3.46 11.78 1.04
C TRP A 337 3.51 12.54 2.37
N ILE A 338 4.25 12.07 3.37
CA ILE A 338 4.36 12.83 4.63
C ILE A 338 5.19 14.11 4.43
N LEU A 339 6.24 14.10 3.61
CA LEU A 339 6.99 15.31 3.26
C LEU A 339 6.11 16.31 2.52
N TYR A 340 5.28 15.85 1.57
CA TYR A 340 4.29 16.68 0.90
C TYR A 340 3.27 17.28 1.88
N ASN A 341 2.71 16.48 2.78
CA ASN A 341 1.76 16.98 3.78
C ASN A 341 2.41 18.00 4.73
N LEU A 342 3.66 17.79 5.14
CA LEU A 342 4.40 18.73 5.99
C LEU A 342 4.75 20.03 5.26
N SER A 343 5.07 19.99 3.96
CA SER A 343 5.35 21.19 3.17
C SER A 343 4.15 22.14 3.06
N ARG A 344 2.94 21.55 3.05
CA ARG A 344 1.65 22.27 3.00
C ARG A 344 1.17 22.74 4.37
N ASN A 345 1.79 22.28 5.46
CA ASN A 345 1.39 22.57 6.83
C ASN A 345 2.60 23.04 7.67
N PRO A 346 3.12 24.27 7.42
CA PRO A 346 4.35 24.75 8.07
C PRO A 346 4.26 24.81 9.60
N GLN A 347 3.08 25.05 10.15
CA GLN A 347 2.87 25.06 11.61
C GLN A 347 3.03 23.67 12.23
N VAL A 348 2.50 22.64 11.55
CA VAL A 348 2.68 21.23 11.95
C VAL A 348 4.15 20.85 11.86
N GLN A 349 4.83 21.24 10.78
CA GLN A 349 6.26 20.98 10.59
C GLN A 349 7.10 21.65 11.68
N GLN A 350 6.77 22.89 12.06
CA GLN A 350 7.48 23.61 13.12
C GLN A 350 7.30 22.93 14.49
N ARG A 351 6.07 22.51 14.80
CA ARG A 351 5.79 21.77 16.05
C ARG A 351 6.52 20.43 16.09
N LEU A 352 6.57 19.72 14.96
CA LEU A 352 7.34 18.48 14.83
C LEU A 352 8.84 18.72 15.06
N LEU A 353 9.40 19.79 14.51
CA LEU A 353 10.79 20.17 14.73
C LEU A 353 11.07 20.40 16.23
N LEU A 354 10.21 21.16 16.92
CA LEU A 354 10.36 21.43 18.35
C LEU A 354 10.34 20.14 19.20
N GLU A 355 9.46 19.19 18.87
CA GLU A 355 9.47 17.89 19.55
C GLU A 355 10.79 17.14 19.31
N ILE A 356 11.25 17.06 18.06
CA ILE A 356 12.50 16.38 17.71
C ILE A 356 13.68 17.02 18.45
N GLN A 357 13.80 18.35 18.44
CA GLN A 357 14.86 19.08 19.14
C GLN A 357 14.82 18.90 20.66
N SER A 358 13.63 18.79 21.25
CA SER A 358 13.48 18.55 22.69
C SER A 358 13.99 17.17 23.14
N VAL A 359 13.92 16.18 22.23
CA VAL A 359 14.38 14.80 22.51
C VAL A 359 15.83 14.58 22.08
N LEU A 360 16.24 15.20 20.95
CA LEU A 360 17.56 15.03 20.35
C LEU A 360 18.43 16.27 20.62
N SER A 361 18.95 16.38 21.82
CA SER A 361 19.85 17.47 22.20
C SER A 361 21.10 17.50 21.29
N GLY A 362 21.45 18.69 20.75
CA GLY A 362 22.68 18.90 19.99
C GLY A 362 22.71 18.24 18.61
N ASN A 363 21.58 18.04 17.97
CA ASN A 363 21.46 17.44 16.62
C ASN A 363 22.11 16.05 16.49
N ARG A 364 22.15 15.27 17.54
CA ARG A 364 22.68 13.91 17.49
C ARG A 364 21.82 12.99 16.62
N THR A 365 22.43 11.91 16.13
CA THR A 365 21.75 10.85 15.38
C THR A 365 20.59 10.25 16.17
N PRO A 366 19.37 10.22 15.62
CA PRO A 366 18.21 9.64 16.29
C PRO A 366 18.35 8.12 16.43
N GLN A 367 17.91 7.58 17.56
CA GLN A 367 17.89 6.14 17.83
C GLN A 367 16.45 5.63 17.97
N ALA A 368 16.27 4.33 17.82
CA ALA A 368 14.95 3.71 17.92
C ALA A 368 14.25 3.99 19.28
N GLN A 369 15.01 4.11 20.36
CA GLN A 369 14.48 4.44 21.69
C GLN A 369 13.95 5.87 21.80
N ASP A 370 14.52 6.83 21.05
CA ASP A 370 14.11 8.23 21.08
C ASP A 370 12.69 8.40 20.57
N VAL A 371 12.33 7.62 19.52
CA VAL A 371 11.01 7.62 18.93
C VAL A 371 9.90 7.35 19.96
N ARG A 372 10.20 6.66 21.07
CA ARG A 372 9.21 6.41 22.14
C ARG A 372 8.70 7.72 22.74
N ASN A 373 9.58 8.71 22.84
CA ASN A 373 9.32 10.02 23.45
C ASN A 373 8.84 11.07 22.44
N MET A 374 8.49 10.66 21.20
CA MET A 374 8.02 11.53 20.12
C MET A 374 6.57 11.19 19.72
N PRO A 375 5.58 11.50 20.54
CA PRO A 375 4.17 11.21 20.22
C PRO A 375 3.65 12.02 19.02
N TYR A 376 4.12 13.25 18.82
CA TYR A 376 3.70 14.09 17.70
C TYR A 376 4.27 13.60 16.36
N LEU A 377 5.50 13.13 16.32
CA LEU A 377 6.10 12.45 15.17
C LEU A 377 5.24 11.26 14.72
N LYS A 378 4.84 10.42 15.68
CA LYS A 378 3.96 9.27 15.41
C LYS A 378 2.58 9.71 14.91
N ALA A 379 2.06 10.80 15.46
CA ALA A 379 0.78 11.38 15.07
C ALA A 379 0.83 11.92 13.63
N CYS A 380 1.91 12.63 13.24
CA CYS A 380 2.13 13.10 11.88
C CYS A 380 2.15 11.95 10.87
N LEU A 381 2.86 10.87 11.16
CA LEU A 381 2.92 9.71 10.29
C LEU A 381 1.56 9.02 10.16
N LYS A 382 0.83 8.83 11.25
CA LYS A 382 -0.52 8.26 11.22
C LYS A 382 -1.48 9.11 10.37
N GLU A 383 -1.42 10.43 10.53
CA GLU A 383 -2.29 11.34 9.81
C GLU A 383 -1.98 11.35 8.31
N SER A 384 -0.70 11.32 7.94
CA SER A 384 -0.31 11.19 6.54
C SER A 384 -0.82 9.89 5.93
N MET A 385 -0.64 8.75 6.62
CA MET A 385 -1.14 7.45 6.15
C MET A 385 -2.68 7.37 6.11
N ARG A 386 -3.38 8.21 6.87
CA ARG A 386 -4.84 8.32 6.80
C ARG A 386 -5.29 9.02 5.52
N LEU A 387 -4.67 10.16 5.21
CA LEU A 387 -5.00 10.96 4.04
C LEU A 387 -4.53 10.32 2.73
N THR A 388 -3.31 9.81 2.74
CA THR A 388 -2.61 9.30 1.56
C THR A 388 -2.02 7.91 1.85
N PRO A 389 -2.85 6.88 2.05
CA PRO A 389 -2.37 5.53 2.29
C PRO A 389 -1.69 4.97 1.05
N SER A 390 -0.55 4.30 1.20
CA SER A 390 0.08 3.63 0.05
C SER A 390 -0.81 2.53 -0.53
N ILE A 391 -1.56 1.82 0.30
CA ILE A 391 -2.49 0.76 -0.10
C ILE A 391 -3.93 1.20 0.18
N PRO A 392 -4.75 1.49 -0.86
CA PRO A 392 -6.10 2.02 -0.69
C PRO A 392 -7.12 0.98 -0.23
N PHE A 393 -6.87 -0.29 -0.54
CA PHE A 393 -7.72 -1.42 -0.15
C PHE A 393 -6.92 -2.71 -0.01
N THR A 394 -7.43 -3.66 0.75
CA THR A 394 -6.90 -5.01 0.85
C THR A 394 -8.04 -6.01 0.65
N SER A 395 -7.74 -7.30 0.58
CA SER A 395 -8.75 -8.31 0.30
C SER A 395 -8.82 -9.41 1.34
N ARG A 396 -9.99 -10.06 1.39
CA ARG A 396 -10.21 -11.37 2.02
C ARG A 396 -11.06 -12.23 1.11
N THR A 397 -10.81 -13.52 1.15
CA THR A 397 -11.72 -14.52 0.56
C THR A 397 -12.34 -15.31 1.70
N LEU A 398 -13.66 -15.40 1.73
CA LEU A 398 -14.37 -16.10 2.79
C LEU A 398 -14.16 -17.63 2.67
N ASP A 399 -13.67 -18.24 3.71
CA ASP A 399 -13.46 -19.70 3.81
C ASP A 399 -14.70 -20.47 4.29
N LYS A 400 -15.70 -19.75 4.79
CA LYS A 400 -17.02 -20.25 5.24
C LYS A 400 -18.10 -19.21 4.95
N PRO A 401 -19.37 -19.61 4.87
CA PRO A 401 -20.48 -18.67 4.81
C PRO A 401 -20.43 -17.72 6.01
N THR A 402 -20.64 -16.43 5.77
CA THR A 402 -20.51 -15.37 6.79
C THR A 402 -21.58 -14.31 6.60
N VAL A 403 -22.23 -13.90 7.68
CA VAL A 403 -23.19 -12.79 7.66
C VAL A 403 -22.42 -11.50 7.99
N LEU A 404 -22.50 -10.51 7.11
CA LEU A 404 -21.94 -9.18 7.32
C LEU A 404 -23.02 -8.12 7.09
N GLY A 405 -23.29 -7.32 8.13
CA GLY A 405 -24.49 -6.48 8.15
C GLY A 405 -25.73 -7.36 8.08
N GLU A 406 -26.60 -7.08 7.12
CA GLU A 406 -27.83 -7.84 6.86
C GLU A 406 -27.70 -8.89 5.75
N TYR A 407 -26.50 -9.14 5.22
CA TYR A 407 -26.29 -9.98 4.04
C TYR A 407 -25.57 -11.29 4.36
N ALA A 408 -26.12 -12.39 3.87
CA ALA A 408 -25.48 -13.72 3.91
C ALA A 408 -24.54 -13.85 2.71
N LEU A 409 -23.26 -13.90 2.97
CA LEU A 409 -22.21 -14.03 1.97
C LEU A 409 -21.73 -15.48 1.92
N PRO A 410 -21.77 -16.15 0.74
CA PRO A 410 -21.33 -17.54 0.62
C PRO A 410 -19.82 -17.68 0.78
N LYS A 411 -19.37 -18.90 1.08
CA LYS A 411 -17.95 -19.28 0.99
C LYS A 411 -17.40 -18.95 -0.40
N GLY A 412 -16.17 -18.47 -0.46
CA GLY A 412 -15.50 -18.06 -1.70
C GLY A 412 -15.76 -16.60 -2.12
N THR A 413 -16.68 -15.89 -1.43
CA THR A 413 -16.89 -14.46 -1.69
C THR A 413 -15.60 -13.69 -1.45
N VAL A 414 -15.18 -12.89 -2.45
CA VAL A 414 -14.05 -11.97 -2.33
C VAL A 414 -14.53 -10.67 -1.73
N LEU A 415 -13.96 -10.31 -0.59
CA LEU A 415 -14.20 -9.04 0.09
C LEU A 415 -13.07 -8.07 -0.21
N MET A 416 -13.42 -6.83 -0.59
CA MET A 416 -12.50 -5.71 -0.75
C MET A 416 -12.69 -4.74 0.42
N LEU A 417 -11.66 -4.57 1.23
CA LEU A 417 -11.66 -3.76 2.44
C LEU A 417 -11.11 -2.38 2.08
N ASN A 418 -11.96 -1.39 1.91
CA ASN A 418 -11.62 -0.07 1.37
C ASN A 418 -11.08 0.86 2.47
N THR A 419 -9.81 0.70 2.86
CA THR A 419 -9.17 1.43 3.96
C THR A 419 -9.02 2.92 3.70
N GLN A 420 -8.82 3.34 2.43
CA GLN A 420 -8.79 4.76 2.06
C GLN A 420 -10.16 5.43 2.29
N VAL A 421 -11.25 4.76 1.94
CA VAL A 421 -12.61 5.27 2.17
C VAL A 421 -12.86 5.51 3.65
N LEU A 422 -12.42 4.58 4.51
CA LEU A 422 -12.52 4.74 5.97
C LEU A 422 -11.79 6.00 6.46
N GLY A 423 -10.55 6.19 5.98
CA GLY A 423 -9.70 7.32 6.37
C GLY A 423 -10.19 8.69 5.87
N SER A 424 -10.96 8.71 4.79
CA SER A 424 -11.47 9.93 4.16
C SER A 424 -12.94 10.27 4.51
N SER A 425 -13.61 9.44 5.33
CA SER A 425 -15.00 9.64 5.73
C SER A 425 -15.12 10.64 6.88
N GLU A 426 -16.05 11.60 6.74
CA GLU A 426 -16.42 12.53 7.82
C GLU A 426 -17.10 11.82 9.00
N ASP A 427 -17.76 10.68 8.76
CA ASP A 427 -18.34 9.86 9.83
C ASP A 427 -17.27 9.29 10.80
N ASN A 428 -16.07 9.09 10.29
CA ASN A 428 -14.96 8.54 11.06
C ASN A 428 -14.01 9.61 11.58
N PHE A 429 -13.82 10.69 10.80
CA PHE A 429 -12.84 11.75 11.08
C PHE A 429 -13.44 13.12 10.77
N GLU A 430 -13.65 13.93 11.78
CA GLU A 430 -14.02 15.34 11.63
C GLU A 430 -12.92 16.08 10.85
N ASP A 431 -13.31 16.96 9.92
CA ASP A 431 -12.39 17.59 8.97
C ASP A 431 -11.50 16.55 8.27
N SER A 432 -12.11 15.53 7.71
CA SER A 432 -11.41 14.35 7.18
C SER A 432 -10.37 14.67 6.11
N LYS A 433 -10.51 15.79 5.41
CA LYS A 433 -9.60 16.25 4.36
C LYS A 433 -8.41 17.05 4.87
N GLN A 434 -8.42 17.49 6.13
CA GLN A 434 -7.34 18.29 6.72
C GLN A 434 -6.27 17.41 7.34
N PHE A 435 -5.01 17.85 7.23
CA PHE A 435 -3.87 17.23 7.89
C PHE A 435 -3.78 17.71 9.34
N LYS A 436 -4.39 16.97 10.27
CA LYS A 436 -4.50 17.31 11.71
C LYS A 436 -3.90 16.20 12.59
N PRO A 437 -2.58 16.17 12.81
CA PRO A 437 -1.95 15.18 13.69
C PRO A 437 -2.49 15.18 15.12
N GLU A 438 -2.99 16.32 15.59
CA GLU A 438 -3.53 16.52 16.93
C GLU A 438 -4.67 15.56 17.28
N ARG A 439 -5.46 15.12 16.28
CA ARG A 439 -6.55 14.16 16.49
C ARG A 439 -6.10 12.84 17.13
N TRP A 440 -4.84 12.45 16.91
CA TRP A 440 -4.25 11.24 17.46
C TRP A 440 -3.76 11.38 18.89
N LEU A 441 -3.68 12.61 19.40
CA LEU A 441 -3.20 12.94 20.74
C LEU A 441 -4.33 13.23 21.74
N GLN A 442 -5.55 13.42 21.24
CA GLN A 442 -6.73 13.71 22.07
C GLN A 442 -7.16 12.44 22.82
N LYS A 443 -7.11 12.50 24.17
CA LYS A 443 -7.50 11.37 25.02
C LYS A 443 -9.01 11.19 25.11
N GLU A 444 -9.76 12.28 24.97
CA GLU A 444 -11.22 12.34 25.14
C GLU A 444 -11.98 11.80 23.93
N LYS A 445 -11.48 12.02 22.71
CA LYS A 445 -12.10 11.58 21.47
C LYS A 445 -11.44 10.30 20.96
N LYS A 446 -12.02 9.15 21.30
CA LYS A 446 -11.52 7.85 20.84
C LYS A 446 -11.87 7.61 19.36
N ILE A 447 -10.86 7.60 18.51
CA ILE A 447 -10.99 7.15 17.13
C ILE A 447 -11.23 5.64 17.12
N ASN A 448 -12.23 5.17 16.35
CA ASN A 448 -12.48 3.73 16.19
C ASN A 448 -11.22 3.06 15.58
N PRO A 449 -10.66 2.02 16.22
CA PRO A 449 -9.44 1.36 15.74
C PRO A 449 -9.57 0.79 14.32
N PHE A 450 -10.78 0.43 13.89
CA PHE A 450 -11.05 -0.10 12.55
C PHE A 450 -11.23 1.00 11.48
N ALA A 451 -11.29 2.28 11.88
CA ALA A 451 -11.36 3.40 10.93
C ALA A 451 -9.98 3.72 10.30
N HIS A 452 -8.86 3.28 10.90
CA HIS A 452 -7.51 3.56 10.41
C HIS A 452 -6.64 2.30 10.45
N LEU A 453 -6.50 1.65 9.31
CA LEU A 453 -5.80 0.36 9.17
C LEU A 453 -4.70 0.40 8.09
N PRO A 454 -3.71 1.31 8.18
CA PRO A 454 -2.69 1.46 7.12
C PRO A 454 -1.82 0.21 6.93
N PHE A 455 -1.68 -0.61 7.97
CA PHE A 455 -0.96 -1.89 7.94
C PHE A 455 -1.88 -3.11 8.04
N GLY A 456 -3.20 -2.91 7.92
CA GLY A 456 -4.18 -3.95 8.20
C GLY A 456 -4.23 -4.36 9.67
N ILE A 457 -5.00 -5.38 9.97
CA ILE A 457 -5.17 -5.96 11.31
C ILE A 457 -5.31 -7.48 11.22
N GLY A 458 -5.26 -8.19 12.35
CA GLY A 458 -5.41 -9.64 12.42
C GLY A 458 -4.17 -10.39 11.94
N LYS A 459 -4.36 -11.66 11.59
CA LYS A 459 -3.25 -12.58 11.28
C LYS A 459 -2.49 -12.21 10.00
N ARG A 460 -3.17 -11.59 9.02
CA ARG A 460 -2.61 -11.13 7.75
C ARG A 460 -2.14 -9.67 7.78
N MET A 461 -2.05 -9.03 8.95
CA MET A 461 -1.49 -7.69 9.06
C MET A 461 -0.07 -7.62 8.48
N CYS A 462 0.37 -6.42 8.06
CA CYS A 462 1.69 -6.22 7.49
C CYS A 462 2.79 -6.75 8.43
N ILE A 463 3.61 -7.67 7.93
CA ILE A 463 4.70 -8.27 8.71
C ILE A 463 5.86 -7.28 8.91
N GLY A 464 6.04 -6.34 7.96
CA GLY A 464 7.08 -5.30 7.99
C GLY A 464 6.68 -4.04 8.74
N ARG A 465 5.48 -3.96 9.36
CA ARG A 465 4.96 -2.74 9.99
C ARG A 465 5.97 -2.06 10.89
N ARG A 466 6.58 -2.79 11.82
CA ARG A 466 7.50 -2.20 12.82
C ARG A 466 8.78 -1.67 12.19
N LEU A 467 9.30 -2.38 11.18
CA LEU A 467 10.47 -1.95 10.42
C LEU A 467 10.15 -0.68 9.62
N ALA A 468 9.04 -0.67 8.90
CA ALA A 468 8.61 0.49 8.12
C ALA A 468 8.35 1.72 9.02
N GLU A 469 7.65 1.54 10.16
CA GLU A 469 7.45 2.62 11.14
C GLU A 469 8.79 3.17 11.66
N LEU A 470 9.77 2.30 11.96
CA LEU A 470 11.09 2.74 12.42
C LEU A 470 11.85 3.50 11.33
N GLN A 471 11.91 2.96 10.10
CA GLN A 471 12.56 3.63 8.97
C GLN A 471 11.98 5.02 8.72
N LEU A 472 10.65 5.14 8.71
CA LEU A 472 9.96 6.41 8.47
C LEU A 472 10.18 7.41 9.62
N HIS A 473 10.13 6.97 10.87
CA HIS A 473 10.38 7.85 12.01
C HIS A 473 11.80 8.39 12.03
N LEU A 474 12.80 7.53 11.82
CA LEU A 474 14.21 7.96 11.76
C LEU A 474 14.46 8.89 10.57
N ALA A 475 13.93 8.57 9.38
CA ALA A 475 14.04 9.43 8.20
C ALA A 475 13.44 10.82 8.43
N LEU A 476 12.26 10.89 9.07
CA LEU A 476 11.65 12.17 9.42
C LEU A 476 12.49 12.97 10.42
N CYS A 477 13.07 12.32 11.42
CA CYS A 477 13.97 12.99 12.36
C CYS A 477 15.17 13.62 11.60
N TRP A 478 15.86 12.85 10.77
CA TRP A 478 16.99 13.33 9.97
C TRP A 478 16.62 14.50 9.06
N ILE A 479 15.54 14.33 8.28
CA ILE A 479 15.13 15.32 7.27
C ILE A 479 14.68 16.62 7.94
N ILE A 480 13.81 16.54 8.97
CA ILE A 480 13.23 17.73 9.61
C ILE A 480 14.25 18.47 10.48
N GLN A 481 15.26 17.81 11.02
CA GLN A 481 16.37 18.51 11.68
C GLN A 481 17.19 19.32 10.70
N LYS A 482 17.49 18.79 9.53
CA LYS A 482 18.41 19.40 8.56
C LYS A 482 17.72 20.37 7.60
N TYR A 483 16.47 20.08 7.19
CA TYR A 483 15.75 20.85 6.18
C TYR A 483 14.39 21.35 6.66
N LYS A 484 14.03 22.53 6.19
CA LYS A 484 12.65 22.99 6.11
C LYS A 484 12.08 22.54 4.76
N ILE A 485 11.00 21.75 4.79
CA ILE A 485 10.32 21.31 3.58
C ILE A 485 9.29 22.36 3.18
N VAL A 486 9.40 22.89 1.97
CA VAL A 486 8.58 23.99 1.46
C VAL A 486 7.82 23.54 0.22
N ALA A 487 6.54 23.88 0.12
CA ALA A 487 5.78 23.67 -1.10
C ALA A 487 6.22 24.67 -2.18
N THR A 488 6.49 24.21 -3.40
CA THR A 488 6.95 25.04 -4.52
C THR A 488 5.82 25.57 -5.39
N ASP A 489 4.61 24.99 -5.26
CA ASP A 489 3.39 25.48 -5.88
C ASP A 489 2.17 25.23 -4.97
N ASN A 490 1.00 25.74 -5.38
CA ASN A 490 -0.27 25.56 -4.65
C ASN A 490 -1.18 24.49 -5.26
N GLU A 491 -0.81 23.91 -6.40
CA GLU A 491 -1.61 22.90 -7.06
C GLU A 491 -1.62 21.58 -6.25
N PRO A 492 -2.78 21.00 -5.99
CA PRO A 492 -2.85 19.72 -5.29
C PRO A 492 -2.26 18.60 -6.16
N VAL A 493 -1.55 17.69 -5.53
CA VAL A 493 -1.08 16.45 -6.18
C VAL A 493 -2.14 15.38 -5.98
N GLU A 494 -2.69 14.88 -7.08
CA GLU A 494 -3.66 13.79 -7.06
C GLU A 494 -2.97 12.44 -6.87
N MET A 495 -3.73 11.47 -6.36
CA MET A 495 -3.30 10.09 -6.26
C MET A 495 -3.69 9.30 -7.52
N LEU A 496 -2.81 8.42 -7.97
CA LEU A 496 -3.08 7.43 -9.02
C LEU A 496 -2.84 6.02 -8.49
N HIS A 497 -3.75 5.11 -8.78
CA HIS A 497 -3.62 3.70 -8.41
C HIS A 497 -2.85 2.92 -9.48
N LEU A 498 -1.60 2.58 -9.18
CA LEU A 498 -0.72 1.75 -10.02
C LEU A 498 -0.25 0.47 -9.30
N GLY A 499 -1.18 -0.17 -8.56
CA GLY A 499 -0.87 -1.23 -7.60
C GLY A 499 -0.78 -0.68 -6.18
N ILE A 500 -0.16 0.47 -6.01
CA ILE A 500 -0.24 1.35 -4.84
C ILE A 500 -0.71 2.75 -5.26
N LEU A 501 -1.03 3.62 -4.29
CA LEU A 501 -1.37 5.01 -4.56
C LEU A 501 -0.11 5.86 -4.68
N VAL A 502 0.22 6.27 -5.90
CA VAL A 502 1.36 7.12 -6.23
C VAL A 502 0.92 8.52 -6.64
N PRO A 503 1.79 9.54 -6.61
CA PRO A 503 1.46 10.88 -7.10
C PRO A 503 1.22 10.91 -8.60
N SER A 504 0.33 11.80 -9.05
CA SER A 504 0.01 12.01 -10.46
C SER A 504 1.08 12.79 -11.23
N ARG A 505 1.95 13.51 -10.51
CA ARG A 505 3.04 14.33 -11.03
C ARG A 505 4.19 14.38 -10.05
N GLU A 506 5.30 15.00 -10.44
CA GLU A 506 6.42 15.26 -9.54
C GLU A 506 5.95 16.03 -8.29
N MET A 507 6.52 15.69 -7.15
CA MET A 507 6.17 16.34 -5.89
C MET A 507 6.70 17.77 -5.84
N PRO A 508 5.80 18.76 -5.66
CA PRO A 508 6.18 20.16 -5.63
C PRO A 508 6.72 20.55 -4.25
N ILE A 509 7.88 20.02 -3.89
CA ILE A 509 8.53 20.30 -2.60
C ILE A 509 10.01 20.64 -2.79
N ALA A 510 10.50 21.54 -1.95
CA ALA A 510 11.90 21.94 -1.86
C ALA A 510 12.45 21.66 -0.45
N PHE A 511 13.72 21.29 -0.38
CA PHE A 511 14.51 21.05 0.82
C PHE A 511 15.38 22.30 1.10
N CYS A 512 14.95 23.18 1.99
CA CYS A 512 15.68 24.37 2.37
C CYS A 512 16.51 24.06 3.64
N PRO A 513 17.85 24.17 3.62
CA PRO A 513 18.68 23.97 4.82
C PRO A 513 18.23 24.84 5.99
N ARG A 514 18.37 24.33 7.24
CA ARG A 514 18.03 25.04 8.49
C ARG A 514 19.24 25.67 9.13
#